data_b792a064a4803723e0f4ae92b5c9078e
#
_entry.id   b792a064a4803723e0f4ae92b5c9078e
#
_cell.length_a   1.000
_cell.length_b   1.000
_cell.length_c   1.000
_cell.angle_alpha   90.00
_cell.angle_beta   90.00
_cell.angle_gamma   90.00
#
_symmetry.space_group_name_H-M   'P 1'
#
loop_
_entity.id
_entity.type
_entity.pdbx_description
1 polymer ?
#
loop_
_entity_poly.entity_id
_entity_poly.type
_entity_poly.pdbx_seq_one_letter_code
_entity_poly.pdbx_strand_id
1 'polypeptide(L)'
;MNLTRIAQPGRLRLVIAAVIAAIAGLLISLSQVASARTAEAAAAGDGPKPSIVLVHGAWADTSSWDGVIKRLQADGYTVYAPSNRLRGLPYDSAYLADFLHSISGPIVLVGHSYGGAVITNAATGDPQVKALVYVDAFAPAQGQTLAQLLASSPGSCAVPASLTVVPFPGAPSGVGDAYIKQSVFPSCMANGLPPTKAHVLAVTQLPIATIALTQKSGVPAWKTIPSWAVVGTTDHAIPLALQLAMAYRAHADITRVHAPHLSMISNPGTVTNVILQAVLATS
;
A
#
# COMPACT_ATOMS: atom_id res chain seq x y z
N MET A 1 -32.18 82.19 0.78
CA MET A 1 -30.95 82.14 -0.06
C MET A 1 -30.48 80.69 -0.17
N ASN A 2 -30.87 80.08 -1.30
CA ASN A 2 -30.57 78.64 -1.59
C ASN A 2 -29.27 78.60 -2.42
N LEU A 3 -28.24 77.95 -1.93
CA LEU A 3 -27.04 77.64 -2.70
C LEU A 3 -27.01 76.12 -2.97
N THR A 4 -27.55 75.74 -4.09
CA THR A 4 -27.40 74.41 -4.69
C THR A 4 -26.01 74.26 -5.26
N ARG A 5 -25.15 73.48 -4.60
CA ARG A 5 -23.85 73.08 -5.18
C ARG A 5 -24.07 72.05 -6.26
N ILE A 6 -23.90 72.44 -7.54
CA ILE A 6 -23.90 71.54 -8.68
C ILE A 6 -22.59 70.69 -8.63
N ALA A 7 -22.67 69.41 -8.43
CA ALA A 7 -21.51 68.52 -8.47
C ALA A 7 -20.95 68.47 -9.91
N GLN A 8 -19.65 68.76 -10.06
CA GLN A 8 -18.99 68.76 -11.38
C GLN A 8 -18.89 67.33 -11.93
N PRO A 9 -19.45 67.02 -13.14
CA PRO A 9 -19.51 65.68 -13.73
C PRO A 9 -18.13 65.08 -14.11
N GLY A 10 -17.07 65.89 -14.16
CA GLY A 10 -15.70 65.45 -14.51
C GLY A 10 -15.01 64.64 -13.42
N ARG A 11 -15.26 64.95 -12.14
CA ARG A 11 -14.61 64.25 -11.01
C ARG A 11 -15.17 62.83 -10.83
N LEU A 12 -16.44 62.60 -11.11
CA LEU A 12 -17.06 61.28 -10.99
C LEU A 12 -16.55 60.31 -12.07
N ARG A 13 -16.32 60.81 -13.30
CA ARG A 13 -15.76 59.98 -14.38
C ARG A 13 -14.32 59.57 -14.14
N LEU A 14 -13.50 60.43 -13.54
CA LEU A 14 -12.12 60.12 -13.16
C LEU A 14 -12.04 59.06 -12.05
N VAL A 15 -12.91 59.13 -11.06
CA VAL A 15 -12.97 58.14 -9.95
C VAL A 15 -13.43 56.78 -10.46
N ILE A 16 -14.41 56.74 -11.34
CA ILE A 16 -14.89 55.47 -11.95
C ILE A 16 -13.80 54.83 -12.79
N ALA A 17 -13.08 55.58 -13.61
CA ALA A 17 -11.97 55.07 -14.42
C ALA A 17 -10.82 54.51 -13.55
N ALA A 18 -10.48 55.19 -12.45
CA ALA A 18 -9.46 54.73 -11.51
C ALA A 18 -9.85 53.43 -10.79
N VAL A 19 -11.11 53.28 -10.41
CA VAL A 19 -11.64 52.04 -9.75
C VAL A 19 -11.65 50.87 -10.75
N ILE A 20 -12.07 51.10 -11.99
CA ILE A 20 -12.04 50.05 -13.04
C ILE A 20 -10.61 49.62 -13.33
N ALA A 21 -9.65 50.54 -13.43
CA ALA A 21 -8.26 50.17 -13.62
C ALA A 21 -7.65 49.40 -12.44
N ALA A 22 -8.02 49.75 -11.22
CA ALA A 22 -7.59 49.00 -10.01
C ALA A 22 -8.18 47.58 -9.94
N ILE A 23 -9.45 47.42 -10.31
CA ILE A 23 -10.11 46.08 -10.36
C ILE A 23 -9.49 45.23 -11.49
N ALA A 24 -9.23 45.80 -12.65
CA ALA A 24 -8.59 45.07 -13.76
C ALA A 24 -7.16 44.66 -13.39
N GLY A 25 -6.38 45.50 -12.71
CA GLY A 25 -5.06 45.17 -12.21
C GLY A 25 -5.08 44.05 -11.17
N LEU A 26 -6.07 44.02 -10.27
CA LEU A 26 -6.25 42.98 -9.27
C LEU A 26 -6.65 41.63 -9.90
N LEU A 27 -7.50 41.64 -10.93
CA LEU A 27 -7.92 40.42 -11.64
C LEU A 27 -6.76 39.83 -12.46
N ILE A 28 -5.90 40.67 -13.06
CA ILE A 28 -4.71 40.20 -13.79
C ILE A 28 -3.69 39.61 -12.82
N SER A 29 -3.47 40.19 -11.64
CA SER A 29 -2.56 39.64 -10.63
C SER A 29 -3.07 38.32 -10.03
N LEU A 30 -4.38 38.19 -9.82
CA LEU A 30 -4.98 36.94 -9.36
C LEU A 30 -4.88 35.81 -10.41
N SER A 31 -5.06 36.13 -11.69
CA SER A 31 -4.90 35.15 -12.77
C SER A 31 -3.45 34.70 -12.95
N GLN A 32 -2.47 35.61 -12.77
CA GLN A 32 -1.06 35.25 -12.81
C GLN A 32 -0.61 34.39 -11.64
N VAL A 33 -1.13 34.65 -10.43
CA VAL A 33 -0.87 33.81 -9.25
C VAL A 33 -1.51 32.41 -9.40
N ALA A 34 -2.72 32.34 -9.97
CA ALA A 34 -3.37 31.07 -10.25
C ALA A 34 -2.60 30.26 -11.33
N SER A 35 -2.15 30.93 -12.39
CA SER A 35 -1.35 30.29 -13.45
C SER A 35 0.05 29.88 -12.97
N ALA A 36 0.69 30.65 -12.09
CA ALA A 36 1.95 30.28 -11.47
C ALA A 36 1.79 29.06 -10.54
N ARG A 37 0.71 28.99 -9.74
CA ARG A 37 0.41 27.84 -8.89
C ARG A 37 0.10 26.58 -9.69
N THR A 38 -0.61 26.69 -10.82
CA THR A 38 -0.85 25.55 -11.70
C THR A 38 0.42 25.11 -12.44
N ALA A 39 1.30 26.03 -12.81
CA ALA A 39 2.61 25.71 -13.41
C ALA A 39 3.56 25.09 -12.39
N GLU A 40 3.57 25.56 -11.14
CA GLU A 40 4.37 25.01 -10.04
C GLU A 40 3.85 23.62 -9.60
N ALA A 41 2.52 23.40 -9.60
CA ALA A 41 1.92 22.09 -9.38
C ALA A 41 2.18 21.12 -10.56
N ALA A 42 2.32 21.62 -11.78
CA ALA A 42 2.70 20.83 -12.95
C ALA A 42 4.21 20.52 -13.00
N ALA A 43 5.05 21.41 -12.45
CA ALA A 43 6.51 21.23 -12.37
C ALA A 43 6.94 20.31 -11.19
N ALA A 44 6.08 20.14 -10.17
CA ALA A 44 6.35 19.26 -9.03
C ALA A 44 6.29 17.74 -9.37
N GLY A 45 6.12 17.38 -10.66
CA GLY A 45 6.02 15.99 -11.12
C GLY A 45 6.96 15.64 -12.29
N ASP A 46 8.06 16.33 -12.47
CA ASP A 46 8.95 16.15 -13.63
C ASP A 46 9.92 14.93 -13.50
N GLY A 47 9.80 14.16 -12.43
CA GLY A 47 10.50 12.88 -12.27
C GLY A 47 9.77 11.75 -13.02
N PRO A 48 10.50 10.69 -13.42
CA PRO A 48 9.85 9.50 -13.98
C PRO A 48 8.89 8.89 -12.96
N LYS A 49 7.66 8.58 -13.39
CA LYS A 49 6.68 7.87 -12.53
C LYS A 49 7.34 6.62 -11.93
N PRO A 50 7.15 6.35 -10.62
CA PRO A 50 7.71 5.16 -10.02
C PRO A 50 7.06 3.91 -10.60
N SER A 51 7.85 2.83 -10.67
CA SER A 51 7.31 1.49 -10.86
C SER A 51 6.65 1.01 -9.58
N ILE A 52 5.52 0.31 -9.68
CA ILE A 52 4.80 -0.24 -8.54
C ILE A 52 4.99 -1.75 -8.53
N VAL A 53 5.54 -2.27 -7.43
CA VAL A 53 5.80 -3.70 -7.26
C VAL A 53 4.88 -4.26 -6.19
N LEU A 54 4.04 -5.25 -6.56
CA LEU A 54 3.00 -5.84 -5.71
C LEU A 54 3.40 -7.27 -5.31
N VAL A 55 3.56 -7.52 -4.01
CA VAL A 55 4.03 -8.80 -3.47
C VAL A 55 2.91 -9.47 -2.68
N HIS A 56 2.41 -10.61 -3.18
CA HIS A 56 1.35 -11.37 -2.53
C HIS A 56 1.85 -12.10 -1.26
N GLY A 57 0.92 -12.42 -0.37
CA GLY A 57 1.17 -13.19 0.85
C GLY A 57 1.07 -14.70 0.65
N ALA A 58 1.14 -15.44 1.76
CA ALA A 58 0.81 -16.85 1.81
C ALA A 58 -0.65 -17.10 1.42
N TRP A 59 -0.96 -18.26 0.88
CA TRP A 59 -2.29 -18.70 0.51
C TRP A 59 -3.01 -17.81 -0.50
N ALA A 60 -2.25 -16.94 -1.16
CA ALA A 60 -2.64 -16.06 -2.24
C ALA A 60 -1.67 -16.20 -3.40
N ASP A 61 -1.96 -15.60 -4.53
CA ASP A 61 -1.10 -15.53 -5.70
C ASP A 61 -1.15 -14.14 -6.35
N THR A 62 -0.45 -13.97 -7.46
CA THR A 62 -0.36 -12.70 -8.19
C THR A 62 -1.72 -12.20 -8.69
N SER A 63 -2.68 -13.09 -9.00
CA SER A 63 -4.03 -12.71 -9.46
C SER A 63 -4.86 -12.02 -8.38
N SER A 64 -4.47 -12.15 -7.12
CA SER A 64 -5.08 -11.42 -6.01
C SER A 64 -4.99 -9.91 -6.19
N TRP A 65 -4.04 -9.43 -6.99
CA TRP A 65 -3.82 -8.02 -7.29
C TRP A 65 -4.56 -7.52 -8.54
N ASP A 66 -5.28 -8.36 -9.30
CA ASP A 66 -5.91 -8.02 -10.58
C ASP A 66 -6.70 -6.70 -10.53
N GLY A 67 -7.51 -6.51 -9.49
CA GLY A 67 -8.33 -5.32 -9.31
C GLY A 67 -7.50 -4.04 -9.07
N VAL A 68 -6.36 -4.16 -8.42
CA VAL A 68 -5.40 -3.07 -8.15
C VAL A 68 -4.57 -2.80 -9.40
N ILE A 69 -4.03 -3.85 -10.05
CA ILE A 69 -3.23 -3.75 -11.28
C ILE A 69 -3.98 -3.00 -12.35
N LYS A 70 -5.24 -3.37 -12.62
CA LYS A 70 -6.07 -2.71 -13.65
C LYS A 70 -6.22 -1.21 -13.41
N ARG A 71 -6.37 -0.79 -12.17
CA ARG A 71 -6.51 0.64 -11.81
C ARG A 71 -5.20 1.38 -11.99
N LEU A 72 -4.11 0.84 -11.45
CA LEU A 72 -2.79 1.47 -11.56
C LEU A 72 -2.33 1.58 -13.02
N GLN A 73 -2.59 0.57 -13.85
CA GLN A 73 -2.29 0.61 -15.28
C GLN A 73 -3.16 1.63 -16.02
N ALA A 74 -4.44 1.77 -15.65
CA ALA A 74 -5.31 2.81 -16.19
C ALA A 74 -4.82 4.23 -15.86
N ASP A 75 -4.17 4.40 -14.69
CA ASP A 75 -3.51 5.65 -14.28
C ASP A 75 -2.11 5.83 -14.90
N GLY A 76 -1.68 4.92 -15.78
CA GLY A 76 -0.42 4.98 -16.54
C GLY A 76 0.82 4.63 -15.73
N TYR A 77 0.70 3.80 -14.69
CA TYR A 77 1.86 3.28 -13.94
C TYR A 77 2.37 1.97 -14.54
N THR A 78 3.68 1.78 -14.50
CA THR A 78 4.31 0.48 -14.71
C THR A 78 4.14 -0.36 -13.46
N VAL A 79 3.51 -1.54 -13.61
CA VAL A 79 3.16 -2.41 -12.48
C VAL A 79 3.81 -3.77 -12.67
N TYR A 80 4.44 -4.27 -11.63
CA TYR A 80 4.98 -5.63 -11.56
C TYR A 80 4.32 -6.38 -10.40
N ALA A 81 4.04 -7.66 -10.60
CA ALA A 81 3.54 -8.56 -9.56
C ALA A 81 4.36 -9.86 -9.59
N PRO A 82 5.62 -9.85 -9.10
CA PRO A 82 6.44 -11.05 -9.09
C PRO A 82 5.83 -12.11 -8.18
N SER A 83 6.00 -13.37 -8.55
CA SER A 83 5.58 -14.49 -7.72
C SER A 83 6.44 -14.56 -6.46
N ASN A 84 5.83 -14.44 -5.28
CA ASN A 84 6.49 -14.67 -4.01
C ASN A 84 6.72 -16.18 -3.83
N ARG A 85 7.94 -16.58 -3.50
CA ARG A 85 8.34 -18.00 -3.51
C ARG A 85 7.78 -18.79 -2.34
N LEU A 86 7.50 -18.15 -1.21
CA LEU A 86 6.90 -18.76 -0.01
C LEU A 86 7.74 -19.91 0.57
N ARG A 87 9.08 -19.84 0.42
CA ARG A 87 10.04 -20.89 0.82
C ARG A 87 10.79 -20.58 2.09
N GLY A 88 10.79 -19.34 2.55
CA GLY A 88 11.48 -18.88 3.76
C GLY A 88 11.80 -17.40 3.69
N LEU A 89 11.65 -16.68 4.81
CA LEU A 89 11.77 -15.23 4.83
C LEU A 89 13.10 -14.69 4.26
N PRO A 90 14.27 -15.21 4.60
CA PRO A 90 15.53 -14.75 4.00
C PRO A 90 15.62 -15.04 2.50
N TYR A 91 15.20 -16.24 2.07
CA TYR A 91 15.23 -16.62 0.66
C TYR A 91 14.26 -15.77 -0.18
N ASP A 92 13.03 -15.62 0.28
CA ASP A 92 12.00 -14.87 -0.43
C ASP A 92 12.36 -13.37 -0.51
N SER A 93 12.97 -12.83 0.54
CA SER A 93 13.44 -11.45 0.57
C SER A 93 14.62 -11.22 -0.37
N ALA A 94 15.58 -12.14 -0.43
CA ALA A 94 16.72 -12.07 -1.35
C ALA A 94 16.23 -12.17 -2.81
N TYR A 95 15.31 -13.11 -3.09
CA TYR A 95 14.72 -13.25 -4.42
C TYR A 95 14.00 -11.95 -4.87
N LEU A 96 13.25 -11.33 -3.95
CA LEU A 96 12.60 -10.05 -4.25
C LEU A 96 13.63 -8.93 -4.45
N ALA A 97 14.68 -8.85 -3.62
CA ALA A 97 15.72 -7.84 -3.77
C ALA A 97 16.41 -7.93 -5.15
N ASP A 98 16.75 -9.13 -5.60
CA ASP A 98 17.30 -9.35 -6.96
C ASP A 98 16.35 -8.87 -8.05
N PHE A 99 15.03 -9.12 -7.86
CA PHE A 99 14.01 -8.62 -8.79
C PHE A 99 13.95 -7.08 -8.78
N LEU A 100 13.97 -6.43 -7.61
CA LEU A 100 13.96 -4.97 -7.50
C LEU A 100 15.16 -4.34 -8.21
N HIS A 101 16.35 -4.92 -8.06
CA HIS A 101 17.56 -4.45 -8.75
C HIS A 101 17.49 -4.56 -10.28
N SER A 102 16.59 -5.36 -10.84
CA SER A 102 16.35 -5.42 -12.29
C SER A 102 15.49 -4.27 -12.82
N ILE A 103 14.89 -3.47 -11.94
CA ILE A 103 14.03 -2.35 -12.29
C ILE A 103 14.84 -1.06 -12.25
N SER A 104 14.73 -0.22 -13.29
CA SER A 104 15.35 1.09 -13.30
C SER A 104 14.40 2.16 -12.76
N GLY A 105 14.92 3.10 -11.95
CA GLY A 105 14.16 4.22 -11.42
C GLY A 105 13.49 3.98 -10.07
N PRO A 106 12.65 4.92 -9.60
CA PRO A 106 12.03 4.84 -8.29
C PRO A 106 10.97 3.74 -8.22
N ILE A 107 10.82 3.13 -7.04
CA ILE A 107 9.91 2.01 -6.79
C ILE A 107 9.02 2.34 -5.60
N VAL A 108 7.70 2.11 -5.72
CA VAL A 108 6.76 1.95 -4.61
C VAL A 108 6.52 0.45 -4.43
N LEU A 109 6.90 -0.06 -3.26
CA LEU A 109 6.86 -1.49 -2.97
C LEU A 109 5.70 -1.82 -2.04
N VAL A 110 4.82 -2.71 -2.47
CA VAL A 110 3.56 -3.06 -1.81
C VAL A 110 3.58 -4.52 -1.38
N GLY A 111 3.30 -4.81 -0.13
CA GLY A 111 3.26 -6.18 0.39
C GLY A 111 1.94 -6.51 1.09
N HIS A 112 1.31 -7.61 0.69
CA HIS A 112 0.14 -8.16 1.37
C HIS A 112 0.57 -9.26 2.34
N SER A 113 0.02 -9.29 3.55
CA SER A 113 0.18 -10.38 4.51
C SER A 113 1.65 -10.75 4.76
N TYR A 114 2.06 -11.99 4.52
CA TYR A 114 3.46 -12.44 4.52
C TYR A 114 4.35 -11.61 3.58
N GLY A 115 3.81 -11.17 2.45
CA GLY A 115 4.51 -10.27 1.52
C GLY A 115 4.99 -8.98 2.18
N GLY A 116 4.30 -8.50 3.23
CA GLY A 116 4.76 -7.36 4.04
C GLY A 116 6.05 -7.66 4.80
N ALA A 117 6.22 -8.86 5.36
CA ALA A 117 7.48 -9.28 5.97
C ALA A 117 8.60 -9.40 4.92
N VAL A 118 8.26 -9.87 3.72
CA VAL A 118 9.22 -9.97 2.61
C VAL A 118 9.71 -8.59 2.17
N ILE A 119 8.81 -7.62 1.93
CA ILE A 119 9.21 -6.25 1.54
C ILE A 119 9.98 -5.54 2.66
N THR A 120 9.65 -5.82 3.93
CA THR A 120 10.35 -5.28 5.11
C THR A 120 11.84 -5.62 5.09
N ASN A 121 12.21 -6.79 4.58
CA ASN A 121 13.58 -7.27 4.53
C ASN A 121 14.25 -6.98 3.17
N ALA A 122 13.52 -7.14 2.07
CA ALA A 122 14.06 -6.99 0.71
C ALA A 122 14.49 -5.55 0.40
N ALA A 123 13.77 -4.56 0.91
CA ALA A 123 14.02 -3.14 0.63
C ALA A 123 15.08 -2.51 1.55
N THR A 124 15.68 -3.28 2.49
CA THR A 124 16.65 -2.72 3.43
C THR A 124 17.91 -2.23 2.72
N GLY A 125 18.13 -0.92 2.76
CA GLY A 125 19.31 -0.30 2.13
C GLY A 125 19.18 -0.08 0.61
N ASP A 126 18.04 -0.39 0.00
CA ASP A 126 17.79 -0.14 -1.42
C ASP A 126 17.33 1.32 -1.65
N PRO A 127 18.18 2.17 -2.29
CA PRO A 127 17.84 3.57 -2.53
C PRO A 127 16.76 3.78 -3.60
N GLN A 128 16.44 2.77 -4.40
CA GLN A 128 15.40 2.84 -5.42
C GLN A 128 13.99 2.75 -4.80
N VAL A 129 13.84 2.06 -3.65
CA VAL A 129 12.55 1.95 -2.97
C VAL A 129 12.25 3.24 -2.20
N LYS A 130 11.24 3.99 -2.64
CA LYS A 130 10.85 5.29 -2.08
C LYS A 130 9.74 5.18 -1.06
N ALA A 131 8.89 4.16 -1.17
CA ALA A 131 7.76 3.96 -0.27
C ALA A 131 7.49 2.47 -0.05
N LEU A 132 6.98 2.15 1.15
CA LEU A 132 6.46 0.83 1.52
C LEU A 132 4.96 0.93 1.79
N VAL A 133 4.18 0.03 1.20
CA VAL A 133 2.74 -0.06 1.46
C VAL A 133 2.40 -1.45 1.98
N TYR A 134 1.88 -1.51 3.20
CA TYR A 134 1.48 -2.74 3.89
C TYR A 134 -0.03 -2.92 3.75
N VAL A 135 -0.47 -4.01 3.12
CA VAL A 135 -1.90 -4.31 2.91
C VAL A 135 -2.25 -5.54 3.72
N ASP A 136 -3.03 -5.38 4.80
CA ASP A 136 -3.37 -6.45 5.76
C ASP A 136 -2.12 -7.28 6.14
N ALA A 137 -1.00 -6.62 6.48
CA ALA A 137 0.31 -7.23 6.35
C ALA A 137 1.14 -7.24 7.64
N PHE A 138 2.12 -8.15 7.67
CA PHE A 138 3.17 -8.14 8.68
C PHE A 138 4.21 -7.06 8.38
N ALA A 139 4.58 -6.29 9.41
CA ALA A 139 5.72 -5.37 9.42
C ALA A 139 6.61 -5.68 10.64
N PRO A 140 7.35 -6.81 10.62
CA PRO A 140 8.12 -7.27 11.78
C PRO A 140 9.26 -6.32 12.13
N ALA A 141 9.60 -6.24 13.42
CA ALA A 141 10.85 -5.66 13.87
C ALA A 141 12.00 -6.68 13.75
N GLN A 142 13.23 -6.19 13.81
CA GLN A 142 14.43 -7.05 13.78
C GLN A 142 14.36 -8.14 14.86
N GLY A 143 14.63 -9.37 14.48
CA GLY A 143 14.64 -10.53 15.35
C GLY A 143 13.25 -11.14 15.62
N GLN A 144 12.16 -10.51 15.24
CA GLN A 144 10.81 -11.08 15.39
C GLN A 144 10.53 -12.15 14.33
N THR A 145 9.74 -13.15 14.70
CA THR A 145 9.16 -14.12 13.76
C THR A 145 7.66 -13.89 13.63
N LEU A 146 7.07 -14.31 12.50
CA LEU A 146 5.62 -14.18 12.30
C LEU A 146 4.82 -15.02 13.31
N ALA A 147 5.34 -16.20 13.65
CA ALA A 147 4.72 -17.06 14.67
C ALA A 147 4.67 -16.36 16.04
N GLN A 148 5.73 -15.67 16.46
CA GLN A 148 5.74 -14.88 17.69
C GLN A 148 4.74 -13.71 17.64
N LEU A 149 4.65 -13.03 16.51
CA LEU A 149 3.70 -11.93 16.32
C LEU A 149 2.25 -12.43 16.45
N LEU A 150 1.91 -13.53 15.77
CA LEU A 150 0.56 -14.13 15.89
C LEU A 150 0.27 -14.62 17.31
N ALA A 151 1.25 -15.21 17.98
CA ALA A 151 1.10 -15.66 19.36
C ALA A 151 0.91 -14.50 20.36
N SER A 152 1.41 -13.31 20.05
CA SER A 152 1.26 -12.11 20.90
C SER A 152 -0.11 -11.44 20.81
N SER A 153 -0.94 -11.83 19.83
CA SER A 153 -2.26 -11.22 19.61
C SER A 153 -3.27 -12.31 19.29
N PRO A 154 -4.12 -12.69 20.26
CA PRO A 154 -5.10 -13.75 20.07
C PRO A 154 -6.16 -13.36 19.02
N GLY A 155 -6.79 -14.38 18.41
CA GLY A 155 -7.88 -14.20 17.44
C GLY A 155 -7.53 -14.52 15.99
N SER A 156 -6.27 -14.88 15.68
CA SER A 156 -5.94 -15.39 14.35
C SER A 156 -6.62 -16.73 14.08
N CYS A 157 -7.19 -16.88 12.89
CA CYS A 157 -7.67 -18.16 12.38
C CYS A 157 -6.55 -19.00 11.74
N ALA A 158 -5.41 -18.41 11.42
CA ALA A 158 -4.27 -19.09 10.83
C ALA A 158 -3.42 -19.80 11.90
N VAL A 159 -4.05 -20.72 12.60
CA VAL A 159 -3.47 -21.54 13.67
C VAL A 159 -3.14 -22.93 13.18
N PRO A 160 -2.25 -23.71 13.84
CA PRO A 160 -1.88 -25.07 13.41
C PRO A 160 -3.07 -25.99 13.14
N ALA A 161 -4.14 -25.91 13.94
CA ALA A 161 -5.35 -26.69 13.76
C ALA A 161 -6.11 -26.40 12.45
N SER A 162 -5.91 -25.22 11.87
CA SER A 162 -6.51 -24.77 10.60
C SER A 162 -5.69 -25.16 9.39
N LEU A 163 -4.51 -25.73 9.59
CA LEU A 163 -3.57 -26.02 8.52
C LEU A 163 -3.54 -27.52 8.18
N THR A 164 -3.25 -27.80 6.92
CA THR A 164 -2.76 -29.09 6.44
C THR A 164 -1.33 -28.88 5.97
N VAL A 165 -0.39 -29.66 6.53
CA VAL A 165 1.03 -29.57 6.18
C VAL A 165 1.40 -30.78 5.34
N VAL A 166 1.96 -30.51 4.14
CA VAL A 166 2.36 -31.54 3.16
C VAL A 166 3.86 -31.49 2.98
N PRO A 167 4.60 -32.61 3.12
CA PRO A 167 6.04 -32.64 2.81
C PRO A 167 6.29 -32.28 1.35
N PHE A 168 7.44 -31.64 1.07
CA PHE A 168 7.90 -31.40 -0.29
C PHE A 168 9.35 -31.88 -0.47
N PRO A 169 9.77 -32.27 -1.70
CA PRO A 169 11.13 -32.75 -1.94
C PRO A 169 12.19 -31.71 -1.59
N GLY A 170 13.25 -32.12 -0.87
CA GLY A 170 14.31 -31.23 -0.43
C GLY A 170 13.98 -30.39 0.81
N ALA A 171 12.79 -30.56 1.40
CA ALA A 171 12.45 -29.87 2.66
C ALA A 171 13.33 -30.36 3.82
N PRO A 172 13.82 -29.47 4.70
CA PRO A 172 14.43 -29.88 5.94
C PRO A 172 13.45 -30.72 6.80
N SER A 173 13.99 -31.54 7.69
CA SER A 173 13.16 -32.33 8.62
C SER A 173 12.19 -31.41 9.39
N GLY A 174 10.90 -31.79 9.44
CA GLY A 174 9.87 -31.02 10.12
C GLY A 174 9.33 -29.80 9.35
N VAL A 175 9.85 -29.53 8.16
CA VAL A 175 9.35 -28.47 7.28
C VAL A 175 8.44 -29.06 6.20
N GLY A 176 7.34 -28.40 5.92
CA GLY A 176 6.40 -28.77 4.87
C GLY A 176 5.62 -27.55 4.36
N ASP A 177 4.88 -27.76 3.28
CA ASP A 177 3.96 -26.81 2.69
C ASP A 177 2.67 -26.74 3.51
N ALA A 178 2.42 -25.61 4.13
CA ALA A 178 1.21 -25.35 4.91
C ALA A 178 0.13 -24.74 4.01
N TYR A 179 -1.00 -25.44 3.93
CA TYR A 179 -2.24 -25.01 3.30
C TYR A 179 -3.27 -24.70 4.39
N ILE A 180 -4.08 -23.66 4.24
CA ILE A 180 -5.30 -23.51 5.03
C ILE A 180 -6.30 -24.56 4.55
N LYS A 181 -6.90 -25.30 5.49
CA LYS A 181 -7.97 -26.26 5.16
C LYS A 181 -9.06 -25.58 4.35
N GLN A 182 -9.50 -26.16 3.24
CA GLN A 182 -10.48 -25.55 2.35
C GLN A 182 -11.80 -25.20 3.06
N SER A 183 -12.19 -25.97 4.07
CA SER A 183 -13.37 -25.70 4.91
C SER A 183 -13.20 -24.47 5.82
N VAL A 184 -11.96 -24.06 6.11
CA VAL A 184 -11.63 -22.91 6.98
C VAL A 184 -11.36 -21.66 6.16
N PHE A 185 -10.80 -21.80 4.95
CA PHE A 185 -10.34 -20.70 4.13
C PHE A 185 -11.39 -19.60 3.92
N PRO A 186 -12.67 -19.89 3.57
CA PRO A 186 -13.68 -18.85 3.34
C PRO A 186 -13.90 -17.94 4.54
N SER A 187 -13.96 -18.50 5.75
CA SER A 187 -14.19 -17.72 6.97
C SER A 187 -12.93 -17.06 7.52
N CYS A 188 -11.77 -17.58 7.16
CA CYS A 188 -10.46 -17.13 7.64
C CYS A 188 -9.90 -16.00 6.76
N MET A 189 -9.75 -16.26 5.47
CA MET A 189 -9.06 -15.38 4.53
C MET A 189 -10.00 -14.49 3.74
N ALA A 190 -11.21 -15.00 3.45
CA ALA A 190 -12.11 -14.46 2.44
C ALA A 190 -13.51 -14.12 2.99
N ASN A 191 -13.61 -13.90 4.31
CA ASN A 191 -14.87 -13.53 4.96
C ASN A 191 -15.40 -12.20 4.35
N GLY A 192 -16.64 -12.21 3.86
CA GLY A 192 -17.22 -11.06 3.15
C GLY A 192 -17.01 -11.04 1.63
N LEU A 193 -16.21 -11.94 1.06
CA LEU A 193 -16.21 -12.17 -0.39
C LEU A 193 -17.40 -13.07 -0.80
N PRO A 194 -17.87 -13.00 -2.05
CA PRO A 194 -18.87 -13.94 -2.55
C PRO A 194 -18.43 -15.40 -2.34
N PRO A 195 -19.30 -16.30 -1.87
CA PRO A 195 -18.93 -17.68 -1.53
C PRO A 195 -18.24 -18.43 -2.67
N THR A 196 -18.71 -18.26 -3.91
CA THR A 196 -18.08 -18.84 -5.10
C THR A 196 -16.63 -18.40 -5.29
N LYS A 197 -16.35 -17.09 -5.08
CA LYS A 197 -14.98 -16.56 -5.16
C LYS A 197 -14.12 -17.11 -4.02
N ALA A 198 -14.64 -17.13 -2.81
CA ALA A 198 -13.92 -17.66 -1.64
C ALA A 198 -13.54 -19.14 -1.81
N HIS A 199 -14.45 -19.97 -2.37
CA HIS A 199 -14.16 -21.37 -2.66
C HIS A 199 -13.11 -21.56 -3.77
N VAL A 200 -13.15 -20.73 -4.82
CA VAL A 200 -12.10 -20.77 -5.86
C VAL A 200 -10.74 -20.42 -5.25
N LEU A 201 -10.66 -19.36 -4.44
CA LEU A 201 -9.41 -18.98 -3.76
C LEU A 201 -8.90 -20.08 -2.81
N ALA A 202 -9.81 -20.80 -2.14
CA ALA A 202 -9.44 -21.90 -1.26
C ALA A 202 -8.73 -23.05 -1.98
N VAL A 203 -9.10 -23.33 -3.24
CA VAL A 203 -8.49 -24.44 -4.01
C VAL A 203 -7.27 -23.99 -4.84
N THR A 204 -7.14 -22.69 -5.12
CA THR A 204 -6.01 -22.13 -5.88
C THR A 204 -4.92 -21.54 -4.99
N GLN A 205 -5.06 -21.59 -3.66
CA GLN A 205 -4.10 -21.04 -2.71
C GLN A 205 -2.69 -21.62 -2.93
N LEU A 206 -1.68 -20.76 -2.85
CA LEU A 206 -0.29 -21.18 -2.83
C LEU A 206 0.17 -21.43 -1.39
N PRO A 207 0.73 -22.61 -1.09
CA PRO A 207 1.18 -22.93 0.26
C PRO A 207 2.42 -22.15 0.65
N ILE A 208 2.59 -21.96 1.95
CA ILE A 208 3.83 -21.42 2.53
C ILE A 208 4.62 -22.52 3.22
N ALA A 209 5.92 -22.57 3.01
CA ALA A 209 6.80 -23.43 3.81
C ALA A 209 6.75 -23.02 5.28
N THR A 210 6.48 -23.95 6.19
CA THR A 210 6.31 -23.67 7.62
C THR A 210 7.49 -22.91 8.24
N ILE A 211 8.70 -23.13 7.72
CA ILE A 211 9.90 -22.44 8.18
C ILE A 211 9.82 -20.91 8.01
N ALA A 212 9.11 -20.42 6.99
CA ALA A 212 8.95 -18.99 6.75
C ALA A 212 8.27 -18.25 7.91
N LEU A 213 7.42 -18.95 8.68
CA LEU A 213 6.74 -18.39 9.83
C LEU A 213 7.62 -18.28 11.08
N THR A 214 8.69 -19.04 11.13
CA THR A 214 9.58 -19.16 12.31
C THR A 214 10.95 -18.51 12.13
N GLN A 215 11.28 -18.08 10.93
CA GLN A 215 12.53 -17.36 10.65
C GLN A 215 12.46 -15.91 11.13
N LYS A 216 13.59 -15.43 11.67
CA LYS A 216 13.69 -14.08 12.21
C LYS A 216 13.81 -13.05 11.09
N SER A 217 13.10 -11.93 11.23
CA SER A 217 13.26 -10.74 10.40
C SER A 217 14.62 -10.09 10.64
N GLY A 218 15.23 -9.60 9.58
CA GLY A 218 16.42 -8.75 9.60
C GLY A 218 16.12 -7.32 10.05
N VAL A 219 17.03 -6.40 9.75
CA VAL A 219 16.83 -4.96 9.95
C VAL A 219 15.67 -4.50 9.04
N PRO A 220 14.61 -3.90 9.59
CA PRO A 220 13.46 -3.58 8.79
C PRO A 220 13.62 -2.28 8.00
N ALA A 221 13.26 -2.32 6.72
CA ALA A 221 13.32 -1.20 5.79
C ALA A 221 12.44 0.00 6.22
N TRP A 222 11.33 -0.24 6.93
CA TRP A 222 10.44 0.81 7.45
C TRP A 222 11.10 1.75 8.48
N LYS A 223 12.32 1.46 8.95
CA LYS A 223 13.09 2.40 9.78
C LYS A 223 13.58 3.62 8.99
N THR A 224 13.75 3.48 7.69
CA THR A 224 14.35 4.51 6.82
C THR A 224 13.49 4.88 5.62
N ILE A 225 12.52 4.04 5.29
CA ILE A 225 11.61 4.25 4.14
C ILE A 225 10.22 4.62 4.65
N PRO A 226 9.63 5.73 4.18
CA PRO A 226 8.26 6.12 4.51
C PRO A 226 7.27 4.99 4.22
N SER A 227 6.29 4.81 5.10
CA SER A 227 5.42 3.64 5.07
C SER A 227 3.94 4.02 5.15
N TRP A 228 3.09 3.26 4.48
CA TRP A 228 1.62 3.33 4.50
C TRP A 228 1.06 1.97 4.84
N ALA A 229 -0.14 1.95 5.43
CA ALA A 229 -0.82 0.70 5.76
C ALA A 229 -2.31 0.77 5.43
N VAL A 230 -2.80 -0.24 4.73
CA VAL A 230 -4.23 -0.56 4.64
C VAL A 230 -4.51 -1.66 5.65
N VAL A 231 -5.46 -1.44 6.55
CA VAL A 231 -5.77 -2.34 7.65
C VAL A 231 -7.22 -2.77 7.57
N GLY A 232 -7.45 -4.04 7.31
CA GLY A 232 -8.77 -4.67 7.25
C GLY A 232 -9.37 -4.86 8.65
N THR A 233 -10.50 -4.18 8.93
CA THR A 233 -11.09 -4.22 10.28
C THR A 233 -11.83 -5.52 10.61
N THR A 234 -12.07 -6.35 9.61
CA THR A 234 -12.67 -7.69 9.78
C THR A 234 -11.71 -8.82 9.36
N ASP A 235 -10.41 -8.54 9.38
CA ASP A 235 -9.36 -9.52 9.10
C ASP A 235 -9.31 -10.58 10.22
N HIS A 236 -9.50 -11.84 9.86
CA HIS A 236 -9.41 -12.97 10.79
C HIS A 236 -8.05 -13.68 10.75
N ALA A 237 -7.21 -13.41 9.74
CA ALA A 237 -5.87 -14.02 9.64
C ALA A 237 -4.82 -13.26 10.47
N ILE A 238 -4.78 -11.92 10.32
CA ILE A 238 -3.94 -11.06 11.16
C ILE A 238 -4.85 -10.15 11.96
N PRO A 239 -5.01 -10.35 13.28
CA PRO A 239 -5.92 -9.55 14.10
C PRO A 239 -5.67 -8.05 13.96
N LEU A 240 -6.76 -7.26 13.92
CA LEU A 240 -6.71 -5.80 13.79
C LEU A 240 -5.72 -5.14 14.76
N ALA A 241 -5.72 -5.57 16.03
CA ALA A 241 -4.83 -5.03 17.05
C ALA A 241 -3.35 -5.25 16.71
N LEU A 242 -3.01 -6.42 16.14
CA LEU A 242 -1.64 -6.73 15.71
C LEU A 242 -1.23 -5.89 14.50
N GLN A 243 -2.09 -5.76 13.49
CA GLN A 243 -1.82 -4.92 12.33
C GLN A 243 -1.56 -3.47 12.75
N LEU A 244 -2.43 -2.91 13.60
CA LEU A 244 -2.26 -1.55 14.11
C LEU A 244 -0.97 -1.38 14.92
N ALA A 245 -0.64 -2.32 15.80
CA ALA A 245 0.60 -2.27 16.57
C ALA A 245 1.85 -2.25 15.67
N MET A 246 1.85 -3.06 14.60
CA MET A 246 2.95 -3.08 13.64
C MET A 246 3.01 -1.79 12.80
N ALA A 247 1.86 -1.30 12.32
CA ALA A 247 1.77 -0.08 11.52
C ALA A 247 2.19 1.17 12.32
N TYR A 248 1.74 1.32 13.57
CA TYR A 248 2.18 2.41 14.45
C TYR A 248 3.70 2.37 14.72
N ARG A 249 4.24 1.17 14.97
CA ARG A 249 5.68 1.00 15.15
C ARG A 249 6.50 1.36 13.91
N ALA A 250 5.96 1.08 12.73
CA ALA A 250 6.56 1.43 11.45
C ALA A 250 6.31 2.90 11.07
N HIS A 251 5.68 3.70 11.92
CA HIS A 251 5.25 5.09 11.63
C HIS A 251 4.46 5.21 10.32
N ALA A 252 3.69 4.17 9.97
CA ALA A 252 2.93 4.16 8.74
C ALA A 252 1.72 5.10 8.80
N ASP A 253 1.40 5.73 7.66
CA ASP A 253 0.10 6.38 7.47
C ASP A 253 -0.98 5.30 7.32
N ILE A 254 -1.98 5.30 8.22
CA ILE A 254 -2.90 4.17 8.39
C ILE A 254 -4.28 4.49 7.81
N THR A 255 -4.69 3.72 6.81
CA THR A 255 -6.06 3.68 6.30
C THR A 255 -6.76 2.41 6.78
N ARG A 256 -7.84 2.56 7.57
CA ARG A 256 -8.69 1.44 7.97
C ARG A 256 -9.82 1.23 6.97
N VAL A 257 -10.09 -0.01 6.63
CA VAL A 257 -11.15 -0.39 5.70
C VAL A 257 -11.97 -1.54 6.27
N HIS A 258 -13.29 -1.51 6.08
CA HIS A 258 -14.14 -2.64 6.45
C HIS A 258 -13.96 -3.76 5.42
N ALA A 259 -12.96 -4.58 5.62
CA ALA A 259 -12.52 -5.61 4.68
C ALA A 259 -11.95 -6.83 5.41
N PRO A 260 -12.02 -8.01 4.80
CA PRO A 260 -11.33 -9.23 5.25
C PRO A 260 -9.84 -9.14 4.94
N HIS A 261 -9.10 -10.22 5.26
CA HIS A 261 -7.66 -10.34 4.99
C HIS A 261 -7.26 -10.11 3.52
N LEU A 262 -8.16 -10.36 2.57
CA LEU A 262 -7.94 -10.12 1.14
C LEU A 262 -8.53 -8.76 0.69
N SER A 263 -8.17 -7.66 1.36
CA SER A 263 -8.72 -6.33 1.05
C SER A 263 -8.39 -5.87 -0.36
N MET A 264 -7.27 -6.30 -0.95
CA MET A 264 -6.93 -5.99 -2.33
C MET A 264 -7.90 -6.62 -3.35
N ILE A 265 -8.64 -7.67 -2.94
CA ILE A 265 -9.71 -8.28 -3.74
C ILE A 265 -11.06 -7.62 -3.46
N SER A 266 -11.42 -7.41 -2.17
CA SER A 266 -12.72 -6.86 -1.77
C SER A 266 -12.83 -5.35 -1.98
N ASN A 267 -11.73 -4.62 -1.77
CA ASN A 267 -11.67 -3.17 -1.75
C ASN A 267 -10.50 -2.62 -2.60
N PRO A 268 -10.33 -3.07 -3.87
CA PRO A 268 -9.18 -2.72 -4.69
C PRO A 268 -9.03 -1.20 -4.89
N GLY A 269 -10.13 -0.45 -4.90
CA GLY A 269 -10.10 1.01 -5.01
C GLY A 269 -9.42 1.67 -3.81
N THR A 270 -9.74 1.24 -2.58
CA THR A 270 -9.11 1.78 -1.36
C THR A 270 -7.61 1.46 -1.35
N VAL A 271 -7.23 0.22 -1.68
CA VAL A 271 -5.82 -0.19 -1.76
C VAL A 271 -5.07 0.64 -2.81
N THR A 272 -5.65 0.82 -4.01
CA THR A 272 -5.07 1.66 -5.06
C THR A 272 -4.86 3.10 -4.59
N ASN A 273 -5.86 3.69 -3.92
CA ASN A 273 -5.76 5.08 -3.43
C ASN A 273 -4.61 5.26 -2.42
N VAL A 274 -4.39 4.30 -1.51
CA VAL A 274 -3.27 4.36 -0.56
C VAL A 274 -1.93 4.21 -1.28
N ILE A 275 -1.83 3.34 -2.29
CA ILE A 275 -0.63 3.25 -3.13
C ILE A 275 -0.35 4.58 -3.84
N LEU A 276 -1.38 5.24 -4.39
CA LEU A 276 -1.23 6.54 -5.05
C LEU A 276 -0.86 7.65 -4.06
N GLN A 277 -1.36 7.62 -2.82
CA GLN A 277 -0.91 8.53 -1.75
C GLN A 277 0.59 8.36 -1.47
N ALA A 278 1.07 7.12 -1.39
CA ALA A 278 2.49 6.82 -1.22
C ALA A 278 3.33 7.34 -2.40
N VAL A 279 2.85 7.17 -3.64
CA VAL A 279 3.48 7.75 -4.84
C VAL A 279 3.60 9.26 -4.71
N LEU A 280 2.49 9.96 -4.45
CA LEU A 280 2.46 11.43 -4.40
C LEU A 280 3.34 12.02 -3.29
N ALA A 281 3.47 11.32 -2.18
CA ALA A 281 4.28 11.78 -1.05
C ALA A 281 5.79 11.55 -1.24
N THR A 282 6.20 10.78 -2.24
CA THR A 282 7.60 10.38 -2.46
C THR A 282 8.13 10.66 -3.88
N SER A 283 7.33 11.39 -4.68
CA SER A 283 7.68 11.87 -6.02
C SER A 283 8.52 13.14 -5.97
#